data_1a39def81e88236afb07ac2aee66c8c0
#
_entry.id   1a39def81e88236afb07ac2aee66c8c0
#
_cell.length_a   1.000
_cell.length_b   1.000
_cell.length_c   1.000
_cell.angle_alpha   90.00
_cell.angle_beta   90.00
_cell.angle_gamma   90.00
#
_symmetry.space_group_name_H-M   'P 1'
#
loop_
_entity.id
_entity.type
_entity.pdbx_description
1 polymer ?
#
loop_
_entity_poly.entity_id
_entity_poly.type
_entity_poly.pdbx_seq_one_letter_code
_entity_poly.pdbx_strand_id
1 'polypeptide(L)'
;MKLITAIILPYKLEDVRSELESIGIKGITISEVQGFGNTKGHAENYRGVQVLVEYIPKIKVEIACSDAEYERTIEAIIKGAKTGGIGDGKIFVRNLEQVIRIRTGERGNDAI
;
A
#
# COMPACT_ATOMS: atom_id res chain seq x y z
N MET A 1 12.51 11.53 -5.75
CA MET A 1 12.23 10.38 -4.87
C MET A 1 10.77 10.38 -4.47
N LYS A 2 10.18 9.23 -4.44
CA LYS A 2 8.75 9.05 -4.13
C LYS A 2 8.57 8.07 -2.99
N LEU A 3 7.55 8.31 -2.17
CA LEU A 3 7.05 7.33 -1.23
C LEU A 3 5.73 6.80 -1.77
N ILE A 4 5.69 5.51 -2.03
CA ILE A 4 4.49 4.83 -2.47
C ILE A 4 3.89 4.15 -1.27
N THR A 5 2.62 4.46 -0.98
CA THR A 5 1.86 3.81 0.07
C THR A 5 0.70 3.07 -0.59
N ALA A 6 0.64 1.78 -0.42
CA ALA A 6 -0.44 0.95 -0.96
C ALA A 6 -1.23 0.33 0.17
N ILE A 7 -2.54 0.47 0.12
CA ILE A 7 -3.46 -0.22 1.03
C ILE A 7 -4.08 -1.36 0.24
N ILE A 8 -3.81 -2.57 0.65
CA ILE A 8 -4.18 -3.77 -0.10
C ILE A 8 -4.93 -4.78 0.75
N LEU A 9 -5.57 -5.73 0.08
CA LEU A 9 -6.19 -6.86 0.76
C LEU A 9 -5.11 -7.74 1.40
N PRO A 10 -5.31 -8.21 2.63
CA PRO A 10 -4.29 -8.99 3.34
C PRO A 10 -3.80 -10.23 2.57
N TYR A 11 -4.71 -10.95 1.94
CA TYR A 11 -4.34 -12.17 1.22
C TYR A 11 -3.58 -11.91 -0.08
N LYS A 12 -3.46 -10.62 -0.50
CA LYS A 12 -2.70 -10.23 -1.67
C LYS A 12 -1.26 -9.83 -1.36
N LEU A 13 -0.88 -9.80 -0.10
CA LEU A 13 0.45 -9.36 0.30
C LEU A 13 1.57 -10.13 -0.40
N GLU A 14 1.48 -11.45 -0.41
CA GLU A 14 2.54 -12.27 -1.01
C GLU A 14 2.62 -12.10 -2.52
N ASP A 15 1.48 -11.90 -3.19
CA ASP A 15 1.48 -11.62 -4.63
C ASP A 15 2.14 -10.27 -4.92
N VAL A 16 1.83 -9.24 -4.12
CA VAL A 16 2.45 -7.93 -4.25
C VAL A 16 3.95 -8.00 -3.99
N ARG A 17 4.35 -8.68 -2.91
CA ARG A 17 5.76 -8.86 -2.58
C ARG A 17 6.52 -9.53 -3.73
N SER A 18 5.93 -10.59 -4.29
CA SER A 18 6.54 -11.32 -5.39
C SER A 18 6.72 -10.46 -6.64
N GLU A 19 5.71 -9.66 -6.97
CA GLU A 19 5.81 -8.75 -8.12
C GLU A 19 6.86 -7.66 -7.90
N LEU A 20 6.94 -7.11 -6.69
CA LEU A 20 7.95 -6.11 -6.36
C LEU A 20 9.37 -6.71 -6.41
N GLU A 21 9.52 -7.91 -5.89
CA GLU A 21 10.80 -8.60 -5.92
C GLU A 21 11.25 -8.85 -7.37
N SER A 22 10.33 -9.20 -8.25
CA SER A 22 10.64 -9.48 -9.65
C SER A 22 11.20 -8.27 -10.41
N ILE A 23 10.93 -7.06 -9.93
CA ILE A 23 11.48 -5.84 -10.52
C ILE A 23 12.64 -5.25 -9.72
N GLY A 24 13.15 -6.01 -8.74
CA GLY A 24 14.33 -5.62 -7.99
C GLY A 24 14.07 -4.80 -6.73
N ILE A 25 12.82 -4.61 -6.34
CA ILE A 25 12.49 -3.92 -5.09
C ILE A 25 12.68 -4.92 -3.94
N LYS A 26 13.55 -4.58 -3.00
CA LYS A 26 13.89 -5.47 -1.88
C LYS A 26 13.43 -4.94 -0.54
N GLY A 27 13.38 -3.63 -0.38
CA GLY A 27 12.99 -3.00 0.87
C GLY A 27 11.55 -2.53 0.83
N ILE A 28 10.71 -3.14 1.63
CA ILE A 28 9.33 -2.71 1.81
C ILE A 28 9.02 -2.66 3.30
N THR A 29 8.18 -1.72 3.69
CA THR A 29 7.68 -1.62 5.06
C THR A 29 6.23 -2.03 5.07
N ILE A 30 5.88 -2.93 5.97
CA ILE A 30 4.55 -3.53 6.02
C ILE A 30 3.93 -3.22 7.38
N SER A 31 2.68 -2.78 7.36
CA SER A 31 1.89 -2.56 8.58
C SER A 31 0.51 -3.17 8.41
N GLU A 32 -0.01 -3.71 9.50
CA GLU A 32 -1.40 -4.11 9.56
C GLU A 32 -2.23 -2.89 9.93
N VAL A 33 -3.26 -2.63 9.15
CA VAL A 33 -4.15 -1.48 9.35
C VAL A 33 -5.59 -1.93 9.22
N GLN A 34 -6.49 -1.06 9.61
CA GLN A 34 -7.91 -1.31 9.44
C GLN A 34 -8.50 -0.20 8.58
N GLY A 35 -9.32 -0.60 7.62
CA GLY A 35 -10.06 0.32 6.79
C GLY A 35 -11.51 0.42 7.22
N PHE A 36 -12.08 1.58 6.99
CA PHE A 36 -13.50 1.80 7.10
C PHE A 36 -13.94 2.53 5.84
N GLY A 37 -14.92 1.99 5.16
CA GLY A 37 -15.36 2.59 3.92
C GLY A 37 -16.72 2.07 3.48
N ASN A 38 -17.16 2.54 2.33
CA ASN A 38 -18.37 2.05 1.71
C ASN A 38 -18.17 0.64 1.24
N THR A 39 -18.59 -0.29 2.08
CA THR A 39 -18.59 -1.70 1.69
C THR A 39 -20.02 -2.10 1.47
N LYS A 40 -20.29 -2.53 0.28
CA LYS A 40 -21.62 -2.97 -0.10
C LYS A 40 -22.03 -4.16 0.75
N GLY A 41 -23.22 -4.08 1.33
CA GLY A 41 -23.75 -5.16 2.15
C GLY A 41 -23.48 -5.00 3.63
N HIS A 42 -22.86 -3.92 4.04
CA HIS A 42 -22.69 -3.64 5.45
C HIS A 42 -23.96 -3.13 6.09
N ALA A 43 -24.01 -3.30 7.41
CA ALA A 43 -25.15 -2.92 8.18
C ALA A 43 -25.56 -1.49 7.92
N GLU A 44 -26.82 -1.33 7.67
CA GLU A 44 -27.43 -0.04 7.45
C GLU A 44 -28.19 0.38 8.68
N ASN A 45 -28.42 1.65 8.78
CA ASN A 45 -29.20 2.20 9.86
C ASN A 45 -30.68 2.05 9.56
N TYR A 46 -31.32 1.12 10.20
CA TYR A 46 -32.75 0.92 10.06
C TYR A 46 -33.48 1.53 11.25
N ARG A 47 -34.32 2.51 10.99
CA ARG A 47 -35.27 3.04 11.98
C ARG A 47 -34.64 3.47 13.30
N GLY A 48 -33.47 4.08 13.23
CA GLY A 48 -32.77 4.52 14.41
C GLY A 48 -32.05 3.39 15.15
N VAL A 49 -32.03 2.19 14.61
CA VAL A 49 -31.23 1.11 15.14
C VAL A 49 -29.77 1.41 14.89
N GLN A 50 -28.95 1.05 15.84
CA GLN A 50 -27.52 1.29 15.79
C GLN A 50 -26.89 0.71 14.53
N VAL A 51 -26.12 1.53 13.86
CA VAL A 51 -25.31 1.09 12.72
C VAL A 51 -24.12 0.31 13.24
N LEU A 52 -23.92 -0.88 12.69
CA LEU A 52 -22.71 -1.64 12.97
C LEU A 52 -21.58 -1.06 12.13
N VAL A 53 -20.58 -0.53 12.80
CA VAL A 53 -19.38 -0.06 12.18
C VAL A 53 -18.40 -1.21 12.12
N GLU A 54 -18.04 -1.61 10.92
CA GLU A 54 -17.03 -2.64 10.73
C GLU A 54 -15.73 -2.05 10.27
N TYR A 55 -14.67 -2.47 10.94
CA TYR A 55 -13.31 -2.17 10.55
C TYR A 55 -12.76 -3.38 9.82
N ILE A 56 -12.34 -3.16 8.60
CA ILE A 56 -11.88 -4.23 7.71
C ILE A 56 -10.36 -4.28 7.74
N PRO A 57 -9.77 -5.44 8.06
CA PRO A 57 -8.32 -5.59 8.02
C PRO A 57 -7.77 -5.31 6.63
N LYS A 58 -6.71 -4.55 6.57
CA LYS A 58 -5.94 -4.25 5.36
C LYS A 58 -4.46 -4.29 5.68
N ILE A 59 -3.65 -4.35 4.65
CA ILE A 59 -2.20 -4.23 4.78
C ILE A 59 -1.78 -2.92 4.13
N LYS A 60 -0.91 -2.19 4.82
CA LYS A 60 -0.24 -1.02 4.27
C LYS A 60 1.18 -1.42 3.89
N VAL A 61 1.54 -1.21 2.63
CA VAL A 61 2.89 -1.44 2.12
C VAL A 61 3.47 -0.09 1.73
N GLU A 62 4.65 0.22 2.20
CA GLU A 62 5.33 1.46 1.86
C GLU A 62 6.69 1.19 1.23
N ILE A 63 6.98 1.92 0.17
CA ILE A 63 8.20 1.77 -0.61
C ILE A 63 8.72 3.15 -0.98
N ALA A 64 9.98 3.41 -0.64
CA ALA A 64 10.69 4.58 -1.14
C ALA A 64 11.40 4.19 -2.42
N CYS A 65 11.24 4.99 -3.46
CA CYS A 65 11.87 4.70 -4.75
C CYS A 65 12.29 5.98 -5.46
N SER A 66 13.16 5.82 -6.45
CA SER A 66 13.59 6.93 -7.29
C SER A 66 12.47 7.34 -8.25
N ASP A 67 12.59 8.54 -8.81
CA ASP A 67 11.62 9.02 -9.80
C ASP A 67 11.61 8.12 -11.05
N ALA A 68 12.73 7.51 -11.38
CA ALA A 68 12.83 6.62 -12.53
C ALA A 68 12.10 5.29 -12.30
N GLU A 69 11.93 4.89 -11.04
CA GLU A 69 11.41 3.57 -10.67
C GLU A 69 9.93 3.57 -10.28
N TYR A 70 9.36 4.73 -9.97
CA TYR A 70 8.07 4.72 -9.28
C TYR A 70 6.91 4.20 -10.15
N GLU A 71 6.90 4.51 -11.44
CA GLU A 71 5.83 3.99 -12.32
C GLU A 71 5.87 2.48 -12.41
N ARG A 72 7.05 1.92 -12.55
CA ARG A 72 7.24 0.47 -12.60
C ARG A 72 6.84 -0.19 -11.29
N THR A 73 7.10 0.47 -10.18
CA THR A 73 6.71 0.01 -8.85
C THR A 73 5.19 0.00 -8.70
N ILE A 74 4.52 1.06 -9.15
CA ILE A 74 3.06 1.14 -9.13
C ILE A 74 2.45 0.01 -9.96
N GLU A 75 2.96 -0.23 -11.16
CA GLU A 75 2.46 -1.29 -12.03
C GLU A 75 2.60 -2.67 -11.37
N ALA A 76 3.72 -2.92 -10.70
CA ALA A 76 3.94 -4.16 -9.99
C ALA A 76 2.94 -4.35 -8.83
N ILE A 77 2.67 -3.29 -8.08
CA ILE A 77 1.69 -3.35 -7.00
C ILE A 77 0.29 -3.66 -7.55
N ILE A 78 -0.11 -2.96 -8.60
CA ILE A 78 -1.43 -3.19 -9.23
C ILE A 78 -1.54 -4.63 -9.70
N LYS A 79 -0.51 -5.14 -10.36
CA LYS A 79 -0.50 -6.51 -10.86
C LYS A 79 -0.69 -7.54 -9.74
N GLY A 80 -0.03 -7.33 -8.62
CA GLY A 80 -0.12 -8.24 -7.48
C GLY A 80 -1.40 -8.08 -6.66
N ALA A 81 -1.94 -6.88 -6.57
CA ALA A 81 -3.04 -6.56 -5.65
C ALA A 81 -4.42 -6.62 -6.28
N LYS A 82 -4.52 -6.45 -7.58
CA LYS A 82 -5.82 -6.30 -8.26
C LYS A 82 -6.61 -7.60 -8.30
N THR A 83 -7.86 -7.53 -7.89
CA THR A 83 -8.85 -8.59 -8.09
C THR A 83 -9.94 -8.17 -9.06
N GLY A 84 -10.15 -6.87 -9.23
CA GLY A 84 -11.25 -6.30 -9.98
C GLY A 84 -12.49 -6.04 -9.14
N GLY A 85 -12.44 -6.39 -7.88
CA GLY A 85 -13.56 -6.22 -6.96
C GLY A 85 -13.44 -4.97 -6.10
N ILE A 86 -14.53 -4.67 -5.42
CA ILE A 86 -14.56 -3.61 -4.41
C ILE A 86 -13.69 -4.05 -3.25
N GLY A 87 -12.86 -3.14 -2.75
CA GLY A 87 -11.99 -3.44 -1.62
C GLY A 87 -10.55 -3.71 -2.00
N ASP A 88 -10.21 -3.65 -3.28
CA ASP A 88 -8.82 -3.84 -3.75
C ASP A 88 -7.84 -2.84 -3.14
N GLY A 89 -8.32 -1.68 -2.75
CA GLY A 89 -7.49 -0.67 -2.09
C GLY A 89 -7.06 0.45 -3.01
N LYS A 90 -6.06 1.19 -2.54
CA LYS A 90 -5.57 2.38 -3.24
C LYS A 90 -4.07 2.51 -3.08
N ILE A 91 -3.48 3.24 -4.01
CA ILE A 91 -2.07 3.60 -3.97
C ILE A 91 -1.98 5.11 -3.86
N PHE A 92 -1.18 5.58 -2.91
CA PHE A 92 -0.89 7.00 -2.73
C PHE A 92 0.58 7.23 -3.04
N VAL A 93 0.88 8.29 -3.77
CA VAL A 93 2.25 8.65 -4.12
C VAL A 93 2.55 10.05 -3.59
N ARG A 94 3.64 10.17 -2.86
CA ARG A 94 4.09 11.45 -2.31
C ARG A 94 5.54 11.68 -2.69
N ASN A 95 5.90 12.94 -2.86
CA ASN A 95 7.30 13.31 -3.02
C ASN A 95 8.01 13.21 -1.68
N LEU A 96 9.20 12.63 -1.70
CA LEU A 96 10.11 12.63 -0.57
C LEU A 96 11.16 13.71 -0.77
N GLU A 97 11.29 14.60 0.19
CA GLU A 97 12.33 15.63 0.16
C GLU A 97 13.69 15.03 0.45
N GLN A 98 13.75 14.05 1.35
CA GLN A 98 14.99 13.47 1.81
C GLN A 98 14.78 12.02 2.21
N VAL A 99 15.78 11.19 1.93
CA VAL A 99 15.89 9.83 2.45
C VAL A 99 17.29 9.69 3.02
N ILE A 100 17.40 9.16 4.22
CA ILE A 100 18.67 9.01 4.90
C ILE A 100 18.76 7.59 5.43
N ARG A 101 19.84 6.89 5.07
CA ARG A 101 20.08 5.55 5.61
C ARG A 101 20.72 5.67 6.99
N ILE A 102 20.08 5.11 7.99
CA ILE A 102 20.54 5.25 9.37
C ILE A 102 21.95 4.68 9.56
N ARG A 103 22.20 3.49 9.02
CA ARG A 103 23.48 2.80 9.22
C ARG A 103 24.68 3.57 8.64
N THR A 104 24.51 4.17 7.47
CA THR A 104 25.63 4.77 6.73
C THR A 104 25.61 6.29 6.69
N GLY A 105 24.45 6.90 6.96
CA GLY A 105 24.26 8.34 6.78
C GLY A 105 24.14 8.77 5.32
N GLU A 106 24.11 7.83 4.37
CA GLU A 106 23.89 8.15 2.97
C GLU A 106 22.56 8.84 2.76
N ARG A 107 22.51 9.73 1.78
CA ARG A 107 21.34 10.55 1.52
C ARG A 107 20.88 10.45 0.07
N GLY A 108 19.61 10.75 -0.14
CA GLY A 108 19.03 10.80 -1.46
C GLY A 108 18.91 9.41 -2.08
N ASN A 109 19.11 9.33 -3.40
CA ASN A 109 18.97 8.06 -4.12
C ASN A 109 19.92 6.97 -3.63
N ASP A 110 21.05 7.34 -3.06
CA ASP A 110 22.00 6.38 -2.49
C ASP A 110 21.47 5.72 -1.22
N ALA A 111 20.46 6.31 -0.61
CA ALA A 111 19.86 5.81 0.63
C ALA A 111 18.66 4.90 0.40
N ILE A 112 18.19 4.83 -0.81
CA ILE A 112 17.02 4.00 -1.16
C ILE A 112 17.39 2.53 -1.26
#